data_a69dc14e714e53eeae4f8c0e8500defd
#
_entry.id   a69dc14e714e53eeae4f8c0e8500defd
#
_cell.length_a   1.000
_cell.length_b   1.000
_cell.length_c   1.000
_cell.angle_alpha   90.00
_cell.angle_beta   90.00
_cell.angle_gamma   90.00
#
_symmetry.space_group_name_H-M   'P 1'
#
loop_
_entity.id
_entity.type
_entity.pdbx_description
1 polymer ?
#
loop_
_entity_poly.entity_id
_entity_poly.type
_entity_poly.pdbx_seq_one_letter_code
_entity_poly.pdbx_strand_id
1 'polypeptide(L)'
;PMVILVLYLLFFYGLNQILGPDYILMVGNDAVVHATELIYGKFISKILLLAIIIAVLGVSNGMLLGTMRLPQAFASLGWIDNPKFAKIDLKYQLSIPASLSVSGVTLFWLGIHYLVSKFNLLPGSDISEITIVFNNLSFVFLYLIVFGLYRKGEVKNKLTGLVSPVLAIFAAFTLLLGGLLTNFTNVSFFLLFCLLFCLGAFAYYQQNRRRKGQG
;
A
#
# COMPACT_ATOMS: atom_id res chain seq x y z
N PRO A 1 9.91 -2.29 14.62
CA PRO A 1 8.42 -2.32 14.66
C PRO A 1 7.86 -1.93 16.02
N MET A 2 8.39 -2.49 17.14
CA MET A 2 7.86 -2.21 18.50
C MET A 2 7.91 -0.73 18.89
N VAL A 3 9.00 -0.04 18.60
CA VAL A 3 9.13 1.41 18.87
C VAL A 3 8.05 2.20 18.15
N ILE A 4 7.81 1.89 16.88
CA ILE A 4 6.77 2.53 16.07
C ILE A 4 5.38 2.26 16.67
N LEU A 5 5.10 1.02 17.08
CA LEU A 5 3.84 0.67 17.74
C LEU A 5 3.61 1.50 19.02
N VAL A 6 4.63 1.59 19.88
CA VAL A 6 4.55 2.38 21.12
C VAL A 6 4.32 3.85 20.80
N LEU A 7 5.02 4.41 19.81
CA LEU A 7 4.82 5.80 19.39
C LEU A 7 3.40 6.05 18.88
N TYR A 8 2.83 5.16 18.07
CA TYR A 8 1.44 5.27 17.63
C TYR A 8 0.45 5.20 18.79
N LEU A 9 0.64 4.25 19.71
CA LEU A 9 -0.25 4.12 20.88
C LEU A 9 -0.20 5.38 21.75
N LEU A 10 0.98 5.91 22.04
CA LEU A 10 1.15 7.15 22.80
C LEU A 10 0.54 8.36 22.08
N PHE A 11 0.73 8.43 20.76
CA PHE A 11 0.18 9.50 19.94
C PHE A 11 -1.36 9.50 19.96
N PHE A 12 -1.98 8.34 19.69
CA PHE A 12 -3.44 8.23 19.71
C PHE A 12 -4.02 8.40 21.11
N TYR A 13 -3.34 7.91 22.15
CA TYR A 13 -3.73 8.15 23.53
C TYR A 13 -3.71 9.64 23.87
N GLY A 14 -2.62 10.34 23.54
CA GLY A 14 -2.50 11.78 23.76
C GLY A 14 -3.56 12.58 22.98
N LEU A 15 -3.77 12.23 21.71
CA LEU A 15 -4.79 12.89 20.89
C LEU A 15 -6.19 12.71 21.47
N ASN A 16 -6.51 11.50 21.95
CA ASN A 16 -7.78 11.19 22.59
C ASN A 16 -7.99 11.95 23.92
N GLN A 17 -6.94 12.17 24.69
CA GLN A 17 -7.01 12.97 25.92
C GLN A 17 -7.26 14.45 25.65
N ILE A 18 -6.79 14.98 24.52
CA ILE A 18 -6.91 16.40 24.18
C ILE A 18 -8.26 16.71 23.54
N LEU A 19 -8.71 15.90 22.58
CA LEU A 19 -9.89 16.17 21.77
C LEU A 19 -11.12 15.35 22.16
N GLY A 20 -10.92 14.20 22.78
CA GLY A 20 -11.96 13.20 23.00
C GLY A 20 -12.28 12.35 21.77
N PRO A 21 -12.81 11.12 21.97
CA PRO A 21 -13.03 10.17 20.87
C PRO A 21 -14.07 10.64 19.86
N ASP A 22 -15.17 11.22 20.31
CA ASP A 22 -16.26 11.66 19.45
C ASP A 22 -15.83 12.79 18.51
N TYR A 23 -15.04 13.72 19.01
CA TYR A 23 -14.51 14.81 18.19
C TYR A 23 -13.50 14.32 17.15
N ILE A 24 -12.64 13.37 17.52
CA ILE A 24 -11.68 12.76 16.59
C ILE A 24 -12.42 12.06 15.45
N LEU A 25 -13.50 11.32 15.74
CA LEU A 25 -14.32 10.65 14.72
C LEU A 25 -15.00 11.65 13.78
N MET A 26 -15.42 12.80 14.30
CA MET A 26 -16.08 13.84 13.51
C MET A 26 -15.09 14.57 12.58
N VAL A 27 -13.90 14.88 13.06
CA VAL A 27 -12.92 15.72 12.36
C VAL A 27 -11.95 14.87 11.51
N GLY A 28 -11.77 13.61 11.86
CA GLY A 28 -10.95 12.65 11.09
C GLY A 28 -9.49 13.09 10.99
N ASN A 29 -8.99 13.21 9.77
CA ASN A 29 -7.57 13.51 9.50
C ASN A 29 -7.10 14.88 10.01
N ASP A 30 -8.01 15.82 10.21
CA ASP A 30 -7.67 17.16 10.70
C ASP A 30 -7.50 17.22 12.22
N ALA A 31 -7.77 16.13 12.94
CA ALA A 31 -7.68 16.06 14.41
C ALA A 31 -6.30 16.50 14.94
N VAL A 32 -5.21 16.14 14.26
CA VAL A 32 -3.85 16.52 14.65
C VAL A 32 -3.62 18.01 14.56
N VAL A 33 -4.12 18.63 13.51
CA VAL A 33 -4.03 20.08 13.27
C VAL A 33 -4.82 20.82 14.34
N HIS A 34 -6.05 20.37 14.63
CA HIS A 34 -6.91 20.94 15.67
C HIS A 34 -6.30 20.78 17.08
N ALA A 35 -5.78 19.62 17.44
CA ALA A 35 -5.10 19.41 18.72
C ALA A 35 -3.91 20.37 18.88
N THR A 36 -3.13 20.54 17.82
CA THR A 36 -1.98 21.46 17.84
C THR A 36 -2.43 22.92 17.94
N GLU A 37 -3.53 23.29 17.28
CA GLU A 37 -4.10 24.64 17.41
C GLU A 37 -4.55 24.94 18.82
N LEU A 38 -5.18 23.97 19.50
CA LEU A 38 -5.63 24.10 20.89
C LEU A 38 -4.47 24.28 21.88
N ILE A 39 -3.36 23.56 21.68
CA ILE A 39 -2.24 23.56 22.63
C ILE A 39 -1.27 24.73 22.36
N TYR A 40 -0.92 24.95 21.10
CA TYR A 40 0.17 25.84 20.69
C TYR A 40 -0.28 27.03 19.87
N GLY A 41 -1.57 27.12 19.54
CA GLY A 41 -2.17 28.19 18.76
C GLY A 41 -2.01 28.05 17.25
N LYS A 42 -2.72 28.92 16.52
CA LYS A 42 -2.84 28.85 15.04
C LYS A 42 -1.53 28.94 14.27
N PHE A 43 -0.55 29.67 14.77
CA PHE A 43 0.72 29.85 14.09
C PHE A 43 1.52 28.52 14.04
N ILE A 44 1.64 27.85 15.18
CA ILE A 44 2.35 26.57 15.30
C ILE A 44 1.61 25.47 14.52
N SER A 45 0.27 25.47 14.54
CA SER A 45 -0.55 24.54 13.76
C SER A 45 -0.27 24.65 12.25
N LYS A 46 -0.11 25.85 11.72
CA LYS A 46 0.26 26.07 10.31
C LYS A 46 1.67 25.56 9.97
N ILE A 47 2.63 25.75 10.89
CA ILE A 47 3.99 25.21 10.71
C ILE A 47 3.96 23.69 10.71
N LEU A 48 3.20 23.06 11.63
CA LEU A 48 3.02 21.62 11.65
C LEU A 48 2.41 21.10 10.34
N LEU A 49 1.36 21.75 9.85
CA LEU A 49 0.73 21.39 8.58
C LEU A 49 1.72 21.45 7.41
N LEU A 50 2.54 22.49 7.34
CA LEU A 50 3.60 22.61 6.34
C LEU A 50 4.62 21.48 6.46
N ALA A 51 5.04 21.16 7.68
CA ALA A 51 5.96 20.04 7.94
C ALA A 51 5.36 18.68 7.50
N ILE A 52 4.07 18.45 7.77
CA ILE A 52 3.36 17.25 7.33
C ILE A 52 3.34 17.17 5.78
N ILE A 53 3.02 18.28 5.11
CA ILE A 53 3.01 18.33 3.63
C ILE A 53 4.39 17.96 3.07
N ILE A 54 5.46 18.57 3.59
CA ILE A 54 6.84 18.27 3.16
C ILE A 54 7.19 16.79 3.39
N ALA A 55 6.82 16.24 4.56
CA ALA A 55 7.06 14.84 4.89
C ALA A 55 6.32 13.89 3.93
N VAL A 56 5.05 14.15 3.64
CA VAL A 56 4.23 13.36 2.72
C VAL A 56 4.81 13.43 1.30
N LEU A 57 5.23 14.60 0.83
CA LEU A 57 5.87 14.74 -0.48
C LEU A 57 7.18 13.95 -0.55
N GLY A 58 7.99 13.97 0.52
CA GLY A 58 9.23 13.19 0.61
C GLY A 58 8.99 11.69 0.52
N VAL A 59 8.03 11.17 1.28
CA VAL A 59 7.64 9.75 1.24
C VAL A 59 7.09 9.36 -0.13
N SER A 60 6.21 10.18 -0.70
CA SER A 60 5.61 9.95 -2.03
C SER A 60 6.68 9.89 -3.13
N ASN A 61 7.66 10.80 -3.09
CA ASN A 61 8.78 10.78 -4.02
C ASN A 61 9.63 9.50 -3.90
N GLY A 62 9.94 9.09 -2.68
CA GLY A 62 10.68 7.85 -2.43
C GLY A 62 9.94 6.60 -2.93
N MET A 63 8.63 6.52 -2.68
CA MET A 63 7.78 5.43 -3.17
C MET A 63 7.70 5.42 -4.70
N LEU A 64 7.55 6.58 -5.33
CA LEU A 64 7.48 6.70 -6.78
C LEU A 64 8.78 6.22 -7.44
N LEU A 65 9.95 6.66 -6.93
CA LEU A 65 11.25 6.21 -7.42
C LEU A 65 11.45 4.69 -7.26
N GLY A 66 11.01 4.11 -6.15
CA GLY A 66 11.03 2.67 -5.94
C GLY A 66 10.15 1.92 -6.93
N THR A 67 8.93 2.41 -7.14
CA THR A 67 7.95 1.80 -8.05
C THR A 67 8.39 1.88 -9.51
N MET A 68 9.07 2.95 -9.94
CA MET A 68 9.60 3.10 -11.30
C MET A 68 10.62 2.01 -11.68
N ARG A 69 11.27 1.37 -10.70
CA ARG A 69 12.22 0.28 -10.94
C ARG A 69 11.56 -1.08 -11.11
N LEU A 70 10.30 -1.26 -10.69
CA LEU A 70 9.61 -2.54 -10.76
C LEU A 70 9.42 -3.05 -12.20
N PRO A 71 8.90 -2.28 -13.18
CA PRO A 71 8.76 -2.77 -14.55
C PRO A 71 10.11 -3.10 -15.19
N GLN A 72 11.17 -2.36 -14.84
CA GLN A 72 12.53 -2.66 -15.28
C GLN A 72 13.01 -4.01 -14.73
N ALA A 73 12.82 -4.26 -13.43
CA ALA A 73 13.17 -5.53 -12.81
C ALA A 73 12.38 -6.70 -13.43
N PHE A 74 11.10 -6.52 -13.68
CA PHE A 74 10.26 -7.55 -14.33
C PHE A 74 10.69 -7.82 -15.77
N ALA A 75 11.12 -6.81 -16.51
CA ALA A 75 11.64 -6.98 -17.85
C ALA A 75 13.01 -7.68 -17.84
N SER A 76 13.91 -7.37 -16.90
CA SER A 76 15.19 -8.06 -16.77
C SER A 76 15.05 -9.51 -16.32
N LEU A 77 14.00 -9.86 -15.56
CA LEU A 77 13.64 -11.24 -15.24
C LEU A 77 12.88 -11.95 -16.38
N GLY A 78 12.61 -11.24 -17.48
CA GLY A 78 11.89 -11.78 -18.63
C GLY A 78 10.39 -12.02 -18.38
N TRP A 79 9.80 -11.38 -17.38
CA TRP A 79 8.36 -11.41 -17.12
C TRP A 79 7.59 -10.46 -18.04
N ILE A 80 8.23 -9.36 -18.41
CA ILE A 80 7.73 -8.43 -19.44
C ILE A 80 8.56 -8.65 -20.71
N ASP A 81 7.89 -9.01 -21.80
CA ASP A 81 8.52 -9.29 -23.09
C ASP A 81 8.75 -8.00 -23.90
N ASN A 82 9.48 -7.07 -23.31
CA ASN A 82 9.86 -5.81 -23.95
C ASN A 82 11.26 -5.38 -23.50
N PRO A 83 12.30 -5.56 -24.33
CA PRO A 83 13.68 -5.26 -23.97
C PRO A 83 13.93 -3.77 -23.69
N LYS A 84 13.07 -2.87 -24.18
CA LYS A 84 13.19 -1.43 -23.90
C LYS A 84 13.02 -1.11 -22.41
N PHE A 85 12.18 -1.90 -21.70
CA PHE A 85 11.97 -1.73 -20.26
C PHE A 85 13.17 -2.18 -19.44
N ALA A 86 13.95 -3.14 -19.91
CA ALA A 86 15.17 -3.62 -19.23
C ALA A 86 16.36 -2.66 -19.39
N LYS A 87 16.35 -1.83 -20.46
CA LYS A 87 17.48 -0.93 -20.75
C LYS A 87 17.53 0.23 -19.76
N ILE A 88 18.67 0.37 -19.09
CA ILE A 88 18.96 1.48 -18.15
C ILE A 88 19.60 2.63 -18.91
N ASP A 89 19.09 3.83 -18.75
CA ASP A 89 19.75 5.05 -19.19
C ASP A 89 20.89 5.40 -18.22
N LEU A 90 22.10 5.60 -18.75
CA LEU A 90 23.29 5.83 -17.94
C LEU A 90 23.26 7.18 -17.22
N LYS A 91 22.56 8.17 -17.78
CA LYS A 91 22.45 9.51 -17.19
C LYS A 91 21.52 9.53 -15.99
N TYR A 92 20.36 8.86 -16.09
CA TYR A 92 19.32 8.89 -15.07
C TYR A 92 19.35 7.67 -14.16
N GLN A 93 20.14 6.64 -14.48
CA GLN A 93 20.23 5.37 -13.74
C GLN A 93 18.86 4.67 -13.59
N LEU A 94 17.97 4.89 -14.54
CA LEU A 94 16.59 4.37 -14.60
C LEU A 94 16.25 3.98 -16.03
N SER A 95 15.29 3.08 -16.19
CA SER A 95 14.69 2.83 -17.49
C SER A 95 13.63 3.90 -17.80
N ILE A 96 13.88 4.74 -18.79
CA ILE A 96 12.96 5.82 -19.18
C ILE A 96 11.58 5.28 -19.56
N PRO A 97 11.43 4.22 -20.40
CA PRO A 97 10.12 3.65 -20.71
C PRO A 97 9.38 3.11 -19.49
N ALA A 98 10.10 2.44 -18.57
CA ALA A 98 9.52 1.94 -17.33
C ALA A 98 9.02 3.09 -16.44
N SER A 99 9.83 4.13 -16.28
CA SER A 99 9.48 5.32 -15.48
C SER A 99 8.27 6.06 -16.04
N LEU A 100 8.22 6.26 -17.37
CA LEU A 100 7.07 6.90 -18.04
C LEU A 100 5.78 6.08 -17.88
N SER A 101 5.88 4.75 -17.99
CA SER A 101 4.72 3.86 -17.77
C SER A 101 4.17 3.99 -16.36
N VAL A 102 5.03 3.95 -15.35
CA VAL A 102 4.63 4.10 -13.94
C VAL A 102 4.04 5.48 -13.69
N SER A 103 4.67 6.54 -14.21
CA SER A 103 4.14 7.91 -14.09
C SER A 103 2.76 8.05 -14.73
N GLY A 104 2.57 7.45 -15.92
CA GLY A 104 1.27 7.43 -16.59
C GLY A 104 0.19 6.72 -15.78
N VAL A 105 0.50 5.53 -15.22
CA VAL A 105 -0.42 4.79 -14.34
C VAL A 105 -0.72 5.59 -13.07
N THR A 106 0.29 6.23 -12.48
CA THR A 106 0.09 7.06 -11.27
C THR A 106 -0.83 8.25 -11.56
N LEU A 107 -0.62 8.96 -12.67
CA LEU A 107 -1.48 10.08 -13.07
C LEU A 107 -2.90 9.63 -13.39
N PHE A 108 -3.06 8.47 -14.03
CA PHE A 108 -4.37 7.88 -14.29
C PHE A 108 -5.14 7.60 -12.99
N TRP A 109 -4.48 6.95 -12.02
CA TRP A 109 -5.10 6.67 -10.71
C TRP A 109 -5.37 7.94 -9.91
N LEU A 110 -4.51 8.95 -9.99
CA LEU A 110 -4.74 10.26 -9.38
C LEU A 110 -6.00 10.93 -9.97
N GLY A 111 -6.18 10.84 -11.29
CA GLY A 111 -7.39 11.32 -11.96
C GLY A 111 -8.65 10.58 -11.50
N ILE A 112 -8.59 9.25 -11.38
CA ILE A 112 -9.71 8.45 -10.85
C ILE A 112 -10.01 8.85 -9.40
N HIS A 113 -8.99 8.97 -8.55
CA HIS A 113 -9.16 9.39 -7.15
C HIS A 113 -9.86 10.76 -7.07
N TYR A 114 -9.42 11.73 -7.87
CA TYR A 114 -10.08 13.05 -7.94
C TYR A 114 -11.55 12.96 -8.35
N LEU A 115 -11.87 12.15 -9.38
CA LEU A 115 -13.26 11.98 -9.84
C LEU A 115 -14.13 11.28 -8.78
N VAL A 116 -13.62 10.21 -8.17
CA VAL A 116 -14.32 9.46 -7.11
C VAL A 116 -14.61 10.37 -5.91
N SER A 117 -13.63 11.16 -5.48
CA SER A 117 -13.78 12.12 -4.38
C SER A 117 -14.76 13.25 -4.74
N LYS A 118 -14.63 13.84 -5.93
CA LYS A 118 -15.49 14.94 -6.39
C LYS A 118 -16.95 14.54 -6.51
N PHE A 119 -17.24 13.34 -7.00
CA PHE A 119 -18.59 12.83 -7.20
C PHE A 119 -19.11 12.00 -6.02
N ASN A 120 -18.33 11.86 -4.95
CA ASN A 120 -18.66 11.06 -3.76
C ASN A 120 -19.15 9.64 -4.13
N LEU A 121 -18.45 8.99 -5.07
CA LEU A 121 -18.83 7.67 -5.59
C LEU A 121 -18.61 6.53 -4.58
N LEU A 122 -17.77 6.73 -3.57
CA LEU A 122 -17.49 5.79 -2.49
C LEU A 122 -17.75 6.45 -1.13
N PRO A 123 -19.02 6.57 -0.70
CA PRO A 123 -19.34 7.18 0.58
C PRO A 123 -18.69 6.42 1.74
N GLY A 124 -17.94 7.13 2.60
CA GLY A 124 -17.28 6.57 3.77
C GLY A 124 -16.05 5.71 3.49
N SER A 125 -15.55 5.70 2.24
CA SER A 125 -14.33 4.99 1.83
C SER A 125 -13.54 5.80 0.82
N ASP A 126 -12.25 5.46 0.69
CA ASP A 126 -11.34 6.04 -0.29
C ASP A 126 -10.83 4.96 -1.25
N ILE A 127 -10.58 5.34 -2.49
CA ILE A 127 -9.99 4.43 -3.50
C ILE A 127 -8.61 3.91 -3.10
N SER A 128 -7.89 4.62 -2.23
CA SER A 128 -6.61 4.16 -1.66
C SER A 128 -6.76 2.90 -0.81
N GLU A 129 -7.96 2.61 -0.27
CA GLU A 129 -8.24 1.40 0.51
C GLU A 129 -8.11 0.12 -0.33
N ILE A 130 -8.28 0.20 -1.66
CA ILE A 130 -7.99 -0.91 -2.58
C ILE A 130 -6.55 -1.39 -2.39
N THR A 131 -5.62 -0.45 -2.25
CA THR A 131 -4.20 -0.77 -2.04
C THR A 131 -3.98 -1.48 -0.71
N ILE A 132 -4.69 -1.08 0.35
CA ILE A 132 -4.62 -1.70 1.67
C ILE A 132 -5.13 -3.15 1.59
N VAL A 133 -6.28 -3.37 0.97
CA VAL A 133 -6.86 -4.71 0.77
C VAL A 133 -5.92 -5.59 -0.06
N PHE A 134 -5.38 -5.07 -1.17
CA PHE A 134 -4.47 -5.80 -2.04
C PHE A 134 -3.16 -6.16 -1.33
N ASN A 135 -2.57 -5.25 -0.56
CA ASN A 135 -1.36 -5.52 0.23
C ASN A 135 -1.60 -6.62 1.27
N ASN A 136 -2.68 -6.53 2.03
CA ASN A 136 -3.00 -7.55 3.03
C ASN A 136 -3.18 -8.94 2.40
N LEU A 137 -3.87 -9.01 1.25
CA LEU A 137 -4.05 -10.26 0.51
C LEU A 137 -2.71 -10.80 0.01
N SER A 138 -1.85 -9.93 -0.54
CA SER A 138 -0.52 -10.31 -1.04
C SER A 138 0.39 -10.82 0.08
N PHE A 139 0.33 -10.18 1.26
CA PHE A 139 1.10 -10.63 2.42
C PHE A 139 0.65 -12.00 2.94
N VAL A 140 -0.63 -12.34 2.87
CA VAL A 140 -1.10 -13.70 3.23
C VAL A 140 -0.39 -14.74 2.37
N PHE A 141 -0.31 -14.54 1.04
CA PHE A 141 0.41 -15.45 0.15
C PHE A 141 1.90 -15.52 0.50
N LEU A 142 2.54 -14.39 0.78
CA LEU A 142 3.95 -14.35 1.18
C LEU A 142 4.20 -15.15 2.46
N TYR A 143 3.35 -15.00 3.47
CA TYR A 143 3.47 -15.75 4.74
C TYR A 143 3.23 -17.25 4.54
N LEU A 144 2.32 -17.66 3.66
CA LEU A 144 2.14 -19.06 3.29
C LEU A 144 3.39 -19.65 2.62
N ILE A 145 4.09 -18.87 1.79
CA ILE A 145 5.37 -19.28 1.19
C ILE A 145 6.43 -19.47 2.28
N VAL A 146 6.57 -18.53 3.20
CA VAL A 146 7.53 -18.62 4.32
C VAL A 146 7.23 -19.86 5.18
N PHE A 147 5.97 -20.14 5.46
CA PHE A 147 5.56 -21.35 6.16
C PHE A 147 5.92 -22.62 5.38
N GLY A 148 5.76 -22.60 4.05
CA GLY A 148 6.19 -23.70 3.17
C GLY A 148 7.70 -23.95 3.21
N LEU A 149 8.51 -22.87 3.22
CA LEU A 149 9.98 -22.94 3.33
C LEU A 149 10.41 -23.51 4.70
N TYR A 150 9.70 -23.15 5.76
CA TYR A 150 9.92 -23.74 7.09
C TYR A 150 9.67 -25.26 7.09
N ARG A 151 8.56 -25.71 6.48
CA ARG A 151 8.27 -27.14 6.36
C ARG A 151 9.31 -27.91 5.53
N LYS A 152 9.97 -27.27 4.58
CA LYS A 152 11.07 -27.85 3.79
C LYS A 152 12.42 -27.84 4.53
N GLY A 153 12.49 -27.22 5.72
CA GLY A 153 13.72 -27.13 6.53
C GLY A 153 14.69 -26.03 6.09
N GLU A 154 14.31 -25.19 5.12
CA GLU A 154 15.13 -24.07 4.65
C GLU A 154 15.19 -22.94 5.70
N VAL A 155 14.12 -22.74 6.46
CA VAL A 155 14.05 -21.83 7.60
C VAL A 155 14.10 -22.63 8.89
N LYS A 156 15.21 -22.53 9.63
CA LYS A 156 15.47 -23.37 10.84
C LYS A 156 14.81 -22.83 12.11
N ASN A 157 14.56 -21.52 12.19
CA ASN A 157 14.04 -20.90 13.41
C ASN A 157 12.50 -21.01 13.45
N LYS A 158 11.96 -21.65 14.51
CA LYS A 158 10.52 -21.81 14.73
C LYS A 158 9.79 -20.46 14.85
N LEU A 159 10.41 -19.46 15.44
CA LEU A 159 9.78 -18.16 15.67
C LEU A 159 9.54 -17.43 14.34
N THR A 160 10.53 -17.43 13.45
CA THR A 160 10.45 -16.76 12.15
C THR A 160 9.72 -17.57 11.08
N GLY A 161 9.82 -18.92 11.13
CA GLY A 161 9.25 -19.80 10.12
C GLY A 161 7.82 -20.28 10.40
N LEU A 162 7.41 -20.33 11.69
CA LEU A 162 6.09 -20.82 12.08
C LEU A 162 5.26 -19.76 12.81
N VAL A 163 5.78 -19.23 13.93
CA VAL A 163 4.99 -18.36 14.80
C VAL A 163 4.68 -17.02 14.12
N SER A 164 5.70 -16.36 13.56
CA SER A 164 5.53 -15.06 12.92
C SER A 164 4.58 -15.10 11.71
N PRO A 165 4.69 -16.05 10.75
CA PRO A 165 3.74 -16.14 9.64
C PRO A 165 2.31 -16.41 10.09
N VAL A 166 2.10 -17.28 11.10
CA VAL A 166 0.75 -17.58 11.60
C VAL A 166 0.12 -16.35 12.24
N LEU A 167 0.85 -15.63 13.09
CA LEU A 167 0.36 -14.39 13.70
C LEU A 167 0.09 -13.31 12.65
N ALA A 168 0.95 -13.20 11.64
CA ALA A 168 0.79 -12.23 10.57
C ALA A 168 -0.42 -12.54 9.68
N ILE A 169 -0.68 -13.81 9.37
CA ILE A 169 -1.89 -14.23 8.66
C ILE A 169 -3.13 -13.92 9.49
N PHE A 170 -3.11 -14.23 10.79
CA PHE A 170 -4.22 -13.89 11.69
C PHE A 170 -4.49 -12.38 11.71
N ALA A 171 -3.45 -11.55 11.84
CA ALA A 171 -3.59 -10.10 11.80
C ALA A 171 -4.16 -9.60 10.47
N ALA A 172 -3.68 -10.13 9.33
CA ALA A 172 -4.22 -9.78 8.01
C ALA A 172 -5.71 -10.13 7.87
N PHE A 173 -6.12 -11.31 8.34
CA PHE A 173 -7.54 -11.70 8.37
C PHE A 173 -8.37 -10.81 9.29
N THR A 174 -7.86 -10.45 10.46
CA THR A 174 -8.55 -9.54 11.39
C THR A 174 -8.81 -8.18 10.75
N LEU A 175 -7.82 -7.63 10.02
CA LEU A 175 -7.98 -6.37 9.29
C LEU A 175 -9.02 -6.47 8.17
N LEU A 176 -8.97 -7.55 7.37
CA LEU A 176 -9.94 -7.77 6.30
C LEU A 176 -11.36 -7.98 6.83
N LEU A 177 -11.52 -8.77 7.90
CA LEU A 177 -12.80 -8.97 8.55
C LEU A 177 -13.33 -7.68 9.18
N GLY A 178 -12.48 -6.92 9.86
CA GLY A 178 -12.85 -5.61 10.40
C GLY A 178 -13.37 -4.68 9.32
N GLY A 179 -12.67 -4.60 8.19
CA GLY A 179 -13.10 -3.83 7.02
C GLY A 179 -14.45 -4.31 6.45
N LEU A 180 -14.62 -5.63 6.31
CA LEU A 180 -15.88 -6.23 5.84
C LEU A 180 -17.05 -5.95 6.78
N LEU A 181 -16.83 -5.97 8.10
CA LEU A 181 -17.88 -5.68 9.08
C LEU A 181 -18.28 -4.20 9.10
N THR A 182 -17.32 -3.30 8.82
CA THR A 182 -17.56 -1.86 8.86
C THR A 182 -18.17 -1.35 7.55
N ASN A 183 -17.69 -1.82 6.40
CA ASN A 183 -18.14 -1.37 5.08
C ASN A 183 -18.15 -2.52 4.06
N PHE A 184 -19.11 -3.44 4.24
CA PHE A 184 -19.22 -4.67 3.45
C PHE A 184 -19.21 -4.41 1.93
N THR A 185 -19.96 -3.43 1.47
CA THR A 185 -20.14 -3.18 0.03
C THR A 185 -18.83 -2.74 -0.63
N ASN A 186 -18.15 -1.76 -0.04
CA ASN A 186 -16.92 -1.22 -0.63
C ASN A 186 -15.76 -2.22 -0.54
N VAL A 187 -15.60 -2.89 0.61
CA VAL A 187 -14.53 -3.90 0.77
C VAL A 187 -14.75 -5.11 -0.13
N SER A 188 -16.00 -5.56 -0.30
CA SER A 188 -16.32 -6.64 -1.25
C SER A 188 -16.02 -6.24 -2.70
N PHE A 189 -16.33 -5.00 -3.08
CA PHE A 189 -15.97 -4.45 -4.39
C PHE A 189 -14.45 -4.42 -4.59
N PHE A 190 -13.69 -3.99 -3.58
CA PHE A 190 -12.23 -3.97 -3.64
C PHE A 190 -11.62 -5.36 -3.72
N LEU A 191 -12.16 -6.34 -2.99
CA LEU A 191 -11.74 -7.75 -3.10
C LEU A 191 -12.01 -8.32 -4.48
N LEU A 192 -13.19 -8.04 -5.06
CA LEU A 192 -13.51 -8.44 -6.42
C LEU A 192 -12.55 -7.84 -7.44
N PHE A 193 -12.25 -6.54 -7.30
CA PHE A 193 -11.25 -5.86 -8.16
C PHE A 193 -9.87 -6.52 -8.05
N CYS A 194 -9.40 -6.81 -6.82
CA CYS A 194 -8.14 -7.51 -6.60
C CYS A 194 -8.13 -8.89 -7.25
N LEU A 195 -9.23 -9.65 -7.12
CA LEU A 195 -9.37 -10.98 -7.72
C LEU A 195 -9.29 -10.91 -9.26
N LEU A 196 -10.02 -9.99 -9.88
CA LEU A 196 -9.99 -9.81 -11.34
C LEU A 196 -8.60 -9.42 -11.83
N PHE A 197 -7.92 -8.54 -11.11
CA PHE A 197 -6.56 -8.14 -11.43
C PHE A 197 -5.56 -9.30 -11.31
N CYS A 198 -5.66 -10.11 -10.25
CA CYS A 198 -4.83 -11.32 -10.08
C CYS A 198 -5.09 -12.36 -11.18
N LEU A 199 -6.34 -12.57 -11.56
CA LEU A 199 -6.70 -13.47 -12.67
C LEU A 199 -6.13 -12.98 -14.00
N GLY A 200 -6.22 -11.69 -14.29
CA GLY A 200 -5.61 -11.06 -15.47
C GLY A 200 -4.10 -11.23 -15.51
N ALA A 201 -3.43 -10.96 -14.39
CA ALA A 201 -1.98 -11.13 -14.26
C ALA A 201 -1.55 -12.60 -14.43
N PHE A 202 -2.30 -13.54 -13.87
CA PHE A 202 -2.06 -14.97 -14.01
C PHE A 202 -2.25 -15.45 -15.45
N ALA A 203 -3.32 -15.00 -16.14
CA ALA A 203 -3.56 -15.31 -17.54
C ALA A 203 -2.43 -14.79 -18.44
N TYR A 204 -1.99 -13.54 -18.22
CA TYR A 204 -0.84 -12.97 -18.91
C TYR A 204 0.44 -13.78 -18.69
N TYR A 205 0.73 -14.15 -17.43
CA TYR A 205 1.88 -14.97 -17.09
C TYR A 205 1.86 -16.33 -17.81
N GLN A 206 0.71 -17.01 -17.81
CA GLN A 206 0.58 -18.28 -18.51
C GLN A 206 0.78 -18.14 -20.03
N GLN A 207 0.22 -17.09 -20.62
CA GLN A 207 0.38 -16.83 -22.05
C GLN A 207 1.85 -16.59 -22.43
N ASN A 208 2.55 -15.81 -21.62
CA ASN A 208 3.96 -15.49 -21.83
C ASN A 208 4.85 -16.75 -21.67
N ARG A 209 4.53 -17.61 -20.69
CA ARG A 209 5.23 -18.87 -20.48
C ARG A 209 5.04 -19.85 -21.67
N ARG A 210 3.84 -19.93 -22.23
CA ARG A 210 3.56 -20.76 -23.40
C ARG A 210 4.34 -20.29 -24.63
N ARG A 211 4.44 -18.98 -24.85
CA ARG A 211 5.23 -18.41 -25.97
C ARG A 211 6.72 -18.76 -25.86
N LYS A 212 7.28 -18.74 -24.66
CA LYS A 212 8.70 -19.08 -24.41
C LYS A 212 9.01 -20.58 -24.46
N GLY A 213 8.01 -21.44 -24.27
CA GLY A 213 8.19 -22.90 -24.37
C GLY A 213 8.02 -23.44 -25.79
N GLN A 214 7.65 -22.59 -26.76
CA GLN A 214 7.46 -22.97 -28.18
C GLN A 214 8.59 -22.45 -29.10
N GLY A 215 9.58 -21.75 -28.59
CA GLY A 215 10.79 -21.31 -29.29
C GLY A 215 12.05 -21.88 -28.65
#